data_d539f26f01c05dbaea4c18c170af0718
#
_entry.id   d539f26f01c05dbaea4c18c170af0718
#
_cell.length_a   1.000
_cell.length_b   1.000
_cell.length_c   1.000
_cell.angle_alpha   90.00
_cell.angle_beta   90.00
_cell.angle_gamma   90.00
#
_symmetry.space_group_name_H-M   'P 1'
#
loop_
_entity.id
_entity.type
_entity.pdbx_description
1 polymer ?
#
loop_
_entity_poly.entity_id
_entity_poly.type
_entity_poly.pdbx_seq_one_letter_code
_entity_poly.pdbx_strand_id
1 'polypeptide(L)'
;GFLGQRVAQSLQRHDSLLINGTMEPIQSICLVDRVIPDGFGPPDLEVIQGDLLTLIQTEPDIFEASDVVIHLASAVSGECEQHLELGLKANLETGIALGQLLAKMPTKPLLIFSSSLAIYGGTADCPLPDVVTDATRPNPQNSYGSQKLMLETFYADLARRDALSVRTLRLMTVSVRPGKPNQAASGFLSGMIREPLSGLASNVPVPLDTQVALNSPEQAVDGLISAMGISDQAWGTPLGLNLPGMRLSIQEMRDALEATAGPKALDLLTYHRDPMIEAIVAGWPSHFESARASRLGFRSTESFEAVVQRFQTSK
;
A
#
# COMPACT_ATOMS: atom_id res chain seq x y z
N GLY A 1 -9.81 5.78 -3.25
CA GLY A 1 -9.33 4.43 -3.61
C GLY A 1 -9.58 3.41 -2.51
N PHE A 2 -9.42 2.13 -2.83
CA PHE A 2 -9.76 0.99 -1.95
C PHE A 2 -9.14 1.07 -0.54
N LEU A 3 -7.81 1.27 -0.43
CA LEU A 3 -7.16 1.36 0.89
C LEU A 3 -7.61 2.61 1.66
N GLY A 4 -7.76 3.75 1.00
CA GLY A 4 -8.22 4.99 1.63
C GLY A 4 -9.61 4.83 2.25
N GLN A 5 -10.54 4.16 1.56
CA GLN A 5 -11.87 3.86 2.09
C GLN A 5 -11.79 2.98 3.34
N ARG A 6 -10.95 1.94 3.32
CA ARG A 6 -10.77 1.05 4.49
C ARG A 6 -10.10 1.75 5.67
N VAL A 7 -9.13 2.61 5.41
CA VAL A 7 -8.53 3.45 6.45
C VAL A 7 -9.59 4.32 7.10
N ALA A 8 -10.37 5.05 6.30
CA ALA A 8 -11.43 5.91 6.83
C ALA A 8 -12.47 5.13 7.65
N GLN A 9 -12.94 3.98 7.14
CA GLN A 9 -13.85 3.09 7.87
C GLN A 9 -13.25 2.56 9.18
N SER A 10 -11.94 2.32 9.20
CA SER A 10 -11.27 1.88 10.43
C SER A 10 -11.17 3.04 11.43
N LEU A 11 -10.79 4.24 10.98
CA LEU A 11 -10.70 5.44 11.82
C LEU A 11 -12.04 5.81 12.47
N GLN A 12 -13.15 5.67 11.75
CA GLN A 12 -14.51 5.95 12.25
C GLN A 12 -14.97 5.05 13.40
N ARG A 13 -14.27 3.94 13.67
CA ARG A 13 -14.59 3.03 14.79
C ARG A 13 -13.96 3.47 16.10
N HIS A 14 -13.20 4.55 16.09
CA HIS A 14 -12.46 5.06 17.23
C HIS A 14 -12.88 6.49 17.55
N ASP A 15 -13.07 6.78 18.82
CA ASP A 15 -13.31 8.17 19.30
C ASP A 15 -11.99 8.93 19.45
N SER A 16 -10.88 8.22 19.64
CA SER A 16 -9.54 8.78 19.80
C SER A 16 -8.48 7.82 19.25
N LEU A 17 -7.34 8.36 18.87
CA LEU A 17 -6.19 7.61 18.35
C LEU A 17 -4.90 8.06 19.02
N LEU A 18 -3.96 7.14 19.07
CA LEU A 18 -2.58 7.47 19.43
C LEU A 18 -1.91 8.13 18.22
N ILE A 19 -1.50 9.40 18.37
CA ILE A 19 -0.80 10.18 17.34
C ILE A 19 0.53 10.65 17.91
N ASN A 20 1.63 10.27 17.30
CA ASN A 20 2.99 10.64 17.72
C ASN A 20 3.25 10.41 19.23
N GLY A 21 2.70 9.33 19.79
CA GLY A 21 2.85 8.97 21.21
C GLY A 21 1.83 9.61 22.17
N THR A 22 0.92 10.46 21.69
CA THR A 22 -0.13 11.10 22.49
C THR A 22 -1.51 10.62 22.06
N MET A 23 -2.42 10.43 23.02
CA MET A 23 -3.81 10.06 22.72
C MET A 23 -4.59 11.33 22.37
N GLU A 24 -5.11 11.39 21.15
CA GLU A 24 -5.83 12.55 20.62
C GLU A 24 -7.24 12.13 20.16
N PRO A 25 -8.28 12.96 20.44
CA PRO A 25 -9.63 12.71 19.95
C PRO A 25 -9.71 12.92 18.44
N ILE A 26 -10.49 12.09 17.75
CA ILE A 26 -10.81 12.32 16.34
C ILE A 26 -11.93 13.35 16.26
N GLN A 27 -11.61 14.54 15.74
CA GLN A 27 -12.61 15.60 15.57
C GLN A 27 -13.27 15.53 14.19
N SER A 28 -12.51 15.24 13.15
CA SER A 28 -12.99 15.10 11.78
C SER A 28 -12.10 14.19 10.95
N ILE A 29 -12.67 13.61 9.91
CA ILE A 29 -11.94 12.84 8.90
C ILE A 29 -12.34 13.40 7.54
N CYS A 30 -11.35 13.85 6.76
CA CYS A 30 -11.55 14.33 5.39
C CYS A 30 -10.92 13.35 4.39
N LEU A 31 -11.69 12.95 3.38
CA LEU A 31 -11.23 12.14 2.26
C LEU A 31 -11.11 12.98 1.01
N VAL A 32 -9.96 12.87 0.35
CA VAL A 32 -9.71 13.48 -0.95
C VAL A 32 -9.48 12.38 -1.99
N ASP A 33 -10.28 12.33 -3.05
CA ASP A 33 -10.07 11.41 -4.18
C ASP A 33 -10.62 12.00 -5.48
N ARG A 34 -10.08 11.60 -6.61
CA ARG A 34 -10.61 11.99 -7.93
C ARG A 34 -11.97 11.36 -8.23
N VAL A 35 -12.20 10.16 -7.68
CA VAL A 35 -13.41 9.38 -7.90
C VAL A 35 -14.01 8.97 -6.57
N ILE A 36 -15.16 9.50 -6.29
CA ILE A 36 -15.96 9.12 -5.12
C ILE A 36 -17.02 8.13 -5.58
N PRO A 37 -17.08 6.91 -5.04
CA PRO A 37 -18.16 5.97 -5.35
C PRO A 37 -19.51 6.51 -4.92
N ASP A 38 -20.54 6.25 -5.71
CA ASP A 38 -21.92 6.61 -5.36
C ASP A 38 -22.31 6.00 -4.00
N GLY A 39 -22.89 6.83 -3.13
CA GLY A 39 -23.31 6.42 -1.78
C GLY A 39 -22.15 6.19 -0.80
N PHE A 40 -20.91 6.53 -1.17
CA PHE A 40 -19.78 6.49 -0.25
C PHE A 40 -19.72 7.79 0.58
N GLY A 41 -19.76 7.62 1.85
CA GLY A 41 -19.61 8.65 2.86
C GLY A 41 -20.67 8.50 3.93
N PRO A 42 -20.35 8.00 5.15
CA PRO A 42 -21.21 8.17 6.30
C PRO A 42 -21.37 9.67 6.61
N PRO A 43 -22.43 10.06 7.32
CA PRO A 43 -22.80 11.46 7.55
C PRO A 43 -21.70 12.33 8.16
N ASP A 44 -20.76 11.70 8.86
CA ASP A 44 -19.71 12.38 9.64
C ASP A 44 -18.35 12.41 8.90
N LEU A 45 -18.33 12.07 7.62
CA LEU A 45 -17.12 12.05 6.81
C LEU A 45 -17.17 13.18 5.78
N GLU A 46 -16.22 14.09 5.86
CA GLU A 46 -16.01 15.08 4.80
C GLU A 46 -15.37 14.42 3.59
N VAL A 47 -15.96 14.65 2.40
CA VAL A 47 -15.48 14.05 1.16
C VAL A 47 -15.29 15.14 0.11
N ILE A 48 -14.05 15.32 -0.34
CA ILE A 48 -13.68 16.30 -1.35
C ILE A 48 -13.29 15.56 -2.63
N GLN A 49 -14.08 15.75 -3.68
CA GLN A 49 -13.77 15.19 -4.99
C GLN A 49 -12.90 16.14 -5.79
N GLY A 50 -11.69 15.70 -6.18
CA GLY A 50 -10.81 16.50 -6.99
C GLY A 50 -9.47 15.82 -7.28
N ASP A 51 -8.74 16.38 -8.24
CA ASP A 51 -7.35 16.02 -8.46
C ASP A 51 -6.49 16.63 -7.35
N LEU A 52 -5.74 15.79 -6.64
CA LEU A 52 -5.00 16.19 -5.46
C LEU A 52 -3.99 17.32 -5.75
N LEU A 53 -3.28 17.26 -6.88
CA LEU A 53 -2.34 18.32 -7.25
C LEU A 53 -3.05 19.66 -7.48
N THR A 54 -4.19 19.62 -8.15
CA THR A 54 -5.03 20.82 -8.37
C THR A 54 -5.51 21.39 -7.04
N LEU A 55 -6.05 20.56 -6.14
CA LEU A 55 -6.52 21.00 -4.82
C LEU A 55 -5.40 21.62 -3.98
N ILE A 56 -4.20 21.02 -3.98
CA ILE A 56 -3.02 21.60 -3.31
C ILE A 56 -2.70 23.00 -3.83
N GLN A 57 -2.90 23.26 -5.13
CA GLN A 57 -2.59 24.54 -5.77
C GLN A 57 -3.69 25.59 -5.62
N THR A 58 -4.95 25.17 -5.63
CA THR A 58 -6.11 26.08 -5.66
C THR A 58 -6.84 26.23 -4.33
N GLU A 59 -6.76 25.22 -3.46
CA GLU A 59 -7.50 25.14 -2.20
C GLU A 59 -6.62 24.59 -1.06
N PRO A 60 -5.42 25.17 -0.81
CA PRO A 60 -4.49 24.65 0.20
C PRO A 60 -5.08 24.62 1.61
N ASP A 61 -6.07 25.47 1.88
CA ASP A 61 -6.71 25.61 3.20
C ASP A 61 -7.40 24.33 3.68
N ILE A 62 -7.78 23.41 2.76
CA ILE A 62 -8.36 22.10 3.12
C ILE A 62 -7.42 21.24 3.96
N PHE A 63 -6.12 21.53 3.95
CA PHE A 63 -5.11 20.79 4.72
C PHE A 63 -4.77 21.47 6.05
N GLU A 64 -5.11 22.77 6.26
CA GLU A 64 -4.63 23.58 7.38
C GLU A 64 -5.06 23.04 8.76
N ALA A 65 -6.22 22.40 8.85
CA ALA A 65 -6.73 21.81 10.09
C ALA A 65 -6.25 20.37 10.34
N SER A 66 -5.40 19.82 9.46
CA SER A 66 -5.00 18.42 9.58
C SER A 66 -3.86 18.23 10.57
N ASP A 67 -4.04 17.33 11.56
CA ASP A 67 -2.97 16.85 12.43
C ASP A 67 -2.23 15.66 11.80
N VAL A 68 -2.93 14.89 10.97
CA VAL A 68 -2.37 13.73 10.27
C VAL A 68 -2.82 13.74 8.81
N VAL A 69 -1.90 13.49 7.90
CA VAL A 69 -2.19 13.30 6.47
C VAL A 69 -1.73 11.91 6.05
N ILE A 70 -2.65 11.09 5.52
CA ILE A 70 -2.34 9.74 5.03
C ILE A 70 -2.33 9.77 3.50
N HIS A 71 -1.15 9.78 2.90
CA HIS A 71 -0.96 9.87 1.45
C HIS A 71 -0.95 8.49 0.81
N LEU A 72 -2.10 8.09 0.26
CA LEU A 72 -2.33 6.84 -0.47
C LEU A 72 -2.60 7.05 -1.97
N ALA A 73 -2.89 8.30 -2.38
CA ALA A 73 -3.19 8.63 -3.77
C ALA A 73 -1.97 8.33 -4.67
N SER A 74 -2.18 7.51 -5.70
CA SER A 74 -1.09 7.09 -6.59
C SER A 74 -1.66 6.43 -7.86
N ALA A 75 -1.06 6.70 -9.01
CA ALA A 75 -1.19 5.85 -10.18
C ALA A 75 -0.51 4.49 -9.90
N VAL A 76 -1.05 3.40 -10.45
CA VAL A 76 -0.53 2.05 -10.21
C VAL A 76 0.61 1.68 -11.16
N SER A 77 1.34 0.60 -10.85
CA SER A 77 2.56 0.22 -11.55
C SER A 77 2.39 0.05 -13.06
N GLY A 78 1.33 -0.60 -13.53
CA GLY A 78 1.07 -0.79 -14.95
C GLY A 78 0.77 0.51 -15.69
N GLU A 79 0.03 1.42 -15.06
CA GLU A 79 -0.24 2.75 -15.63
C GLU A 79 1.04 3.59 -15.73
N CYS A 80 1.89 3.55 -14.70
CA CYS A 80 3.14 4.30 -14.69
C CYS A 80 4.12 3.79 -15.75
N GLU A 81 4.13 2.48 -16.01
CA GLU A 81 5.02 1.88 -17.01
C GLU A 81 4.55 2.19 -18.43
N GLN A 82 3.24 2.16 -18.69
CA GLN A 82 2.66 2.49 -20.00
C GLN A 82 2.64 4.01 -20.28
N HIS A 83 2.48 4.83 -19.24
CA HIS A 83 2.29 6.27 -19.33
C HIS A 83 3.18 6.99 -18.31
N LEU A 84 4.46 7.17 -18.65
CA LEU A 84 5.45 7.79 -17.75
C LEU A 84 5.00 9.16 -17.23
N GLU A 85 4.51 10.04 -18.11
CA GLU A 85 4.05 11.40 -17.76
C GLU A 85 2.91 11.39 -16.74
N LEU A 86 1.97 10.42 -16.88
CA LEU A 86 0.89 10.25 -15.92
C LEU A 86 1.45 9.86 -14.55
N GLY A 87 2.37 8.90 -14.51
CA GLY A 87 3.03 8.49 -13.27
C GLY A 87 3.83 9.62 -12.62
N LEU A 88 4.63 10.35 -13.39
CA LEU A 88 5.39 11.49 -12.89
C LEU A 88 4.48 12.55 -12.27
N LYS A 89 3.39 12.91 -12.94
CA LYS A 89 2.44 13.90 -12.43
C LYS A 89 1.67 13.38 -11.20
N ALA A 90 1.03 12.22 -11.32
CA ALA A 90 0.13 11.70 -10.28
C ALA A 90 0.88 11.23 -9.02
N ASN A 91 2.09 10.71 -9.16
CA ASN A 91 2.87 10.22 -8.01
C ASN A 91 3.88 11.26 -7.57
N LEU A 92 4.87 11.59 -8.41
CA LEU A 92 6.03 12.35 -7.99
C LEU A 92 5.70 13.84 -7.78
N GLU A 93 5.17 14.53 -8.79
CA GLU A 93 4.85 15.96 -8.72
C GLU A 93 3.82 16.24 -7.61
N THR A 94 2.75 15.45 -7.57
CA THR A 94 1.72 15.56 -6.51
C THR A 94 2.31 15.32 -5.12
N GLY A 95 3.14 14.29 -4.95
CA GLY A 95 3.77 13.99 -3.66
C GLY A 95 4.75 15.09 -3.22
N ILE A 96 5.54 15.65 -4.14
CA ILE A 96 6.42 16.78 -3.84
C ILE A 96 5.61 18.01 -3.43
N ALA A 97 4.56 18.35 -4.17
CA ALA A 97 3.70 19.48 -3.86
C ALA A 97 3.04 19.33 -2.49
N LEU A 98 2.53 18.14 -2.17
CA LEU A 98 1.95 17.83 -0.85
C LEU A 98 2.99 18.03 0.27
N GLY A 99 4.17 17.42 0.15
CA GLY A 99 5.21 17.57 1.18
C GLY A 99 5.66 19.01 1.37
N GLN A 100 5.77 19.79 0.29
CA GLN A 100 6.11 21.21 0.36
C GLN A 100 5.02 22.06 1.03
N LEU A 101 3.74 21.73 0.80
CA LEU A 101 2.61 22.37 1.46
C LEU A 101 2.66 22.07 2.95
N LEU A 102 2.67 20.80 3.34
CA LEU A 102 2.64 20.38 4.74
C LEU A 102 3.85 20.89 5.55
N ALA A 103 5.04 20.96 4.94
CA ALA A 103 6.24 21.49 5.58
C ALA A 103 6.19 23.00 5.88
N LYS A 104 5.28 23.74 5.23
CA LYS A 104 5.06 25.18 5.47
C LYS A 104 3.96 25.44 6.52
N MET A 105 3.18 24.42 6.88
CA MET A 105 2.08 24.58 7.83
C MET A 105 2.61 24.75 9.26
N PRO A 106 2.09 25.71 10.03
CA PRO A 106 2.50 25.93 11.42
C PRO A 106 2.28 24.69 12.31
N THR A 107 1.24 23.90 12.02
CA THR A 107 0.86 22.68 12.75
C THR A 107 1.85 21.53 12.55
N LYS A 108 2.64 21.54 11.46
CA LYS A 108 3.53 20.45 11.06
C LYS A 108 2.84 19.07 11.17
N PRO A 109 1.83 18.78 10.35
CA PRO A 109 1.06 17.54 10.47
C PRO A 109 1.95 16.31 10.27
N LEU A 110 1.58 15.19 10.90
CA LEU A 110 2.23 13.90 10.70
C LEU A 110 1.85 13.35 9.33
N LEU A 111 2.83 13.14 8.45
CA LEU A 111 2.62 12.51 7.14
C LEU A 111 2.86 11.00 7.22
N ILE A 112 1.82 10.21 6.93
CA ILE A 112 1.92 8.77 6.70
C ILE A 112 1.96 8.53 5.19
N PHE A 113 3.07 8.02 4.69
CA PHE A 113 3.26 7.77 3.26
C PHE A 113 3.30 6.28 2.94
N SER A 114 2.44 5.83 2.03
CA SER A 114 2.50 4.47 1.50
C SER A 114 3.52 4.39 0.37
N SER A 115 4.68 3.82 0.66
CA SER A 115 5.62 3.31 -0.33
C SER A 115 5.29 1.85 -0.67
N SER A 116 6.18 1.17 -1.35
CA SER A 116 5.93 -0.16 -1.90
C SER A 116 7.18 -1.02 -1.91
N LEU A 117 7.01 -2.34 -1.87
CA LEU A 117 8.09 -3.31 -2.17
C LEU A 117 8.69 -3.10 -3.57
N ALA A 118 7.98 -2.42 -4.48
CA ALA A 118 8.43 -2.14 -5.85
C ALA A 118 9.66 -1.22 -5.94
N ILE A 119 10.10 -0.62 -4.82
CA ILE A 119 11.40 0.07 -4.76
C ILE A 119 12.59 -0.88 -4.83
N TYR A 120 12.35 -2.17 -4.63
CA TYR A 120 13.36 -3.22 -4.73
C TYR A 120 13.26 -3.95 -6.07
N GLY A 121 14.39 -4.38 -6.56
CA GLY A 121 14.52 -5.19 -7.76
C GLY A 121 15.98 -5.54 -8.00
N GLY A 122 16.20 -6.49 -8.89
CA GLY A 122 17.53 -6.97 -9.25
C GLY A 122 17.83 -6.80 -10.72
N THR A 123 19.14 -6.69 -11.03
CA THR A 123 19.70 -6.81 -12.38
C THR A 123 20.76 -7.90 -12.38
N ALA A 124 21.26 -8.30 -13.55
CA ALA A 124 22.33 -9.29 -13.66
C ALA A 124 23.57 -8.85 -12.87
N ASP A 125 23.92 -7.55 -12.90
CA ASP A 125 25.08 -6.99 -12.22
C ASP A 125 24.85 -6.64 -10.75
N CYS A 126 23.58 -6.53 -10.34
CA CYS A 126 23.16 -6.24 -8.97
C CYS A 126 21.93 -7.07 -8.63
N PRO A 127 22.10 -8.37 -8.37
CA PRO A 127 20.97 -9.26 -8.11
C PRO A 127 20.27 -8.89 -6.80
N LEU A 128 18.96 -9.13 -6.77
CA LEU A 128 18.19 -8.99 -5.54
C LEU A 128 18.65 -10.08 -4.54
N PRO A 129 18.90 -9.74 -3.26
CA PRO A 129 19.24 -10.75 -2.26
C PRO A 129 18.04 -11.65 -1.96
N ASP A 130 18.29 -12.90 -1.55
CA ASP A 130 17.24 -13.86 -1.18
C ASP A 130 16.34 -13.33 -0.05
N VAL A 131 16.91 -12.52 0.84
CA VAL A 131 16.20 -11.86 1.95
C VAL A 131 16.42 -10.36 1.88
N VAL A 132 15.34 -9.60 1.76
CA VAL A 132 15.36 -8.15 1.86
C VAL A 132 15.30 -7.74 3.33
N THR A 133 16.29 -6.98 3.77
CA THR A 133 16.41 -6.48 5.14
C THR A 133 16.30 -4.96 5.20
N ASP A 134 16.35 -4.37 6.39
CA ASP A 134 16.41 -2.92 6.58
C ASP A 134 17.65 -2.28 5.92
N ALA A 135 18.71 -3.05 5.70
CA ALA A 135 19.95 -2.60 5.07
C ALA A 135 20.02 -2.84 3.55
N THR A 136 19.03 -3.53 2.98
CA THR A 136 19.01 -3.79 1.54
C THR A 136 18.84 -2.48 0.77
N ARG A 137 19.75 -2.24 -0.17
CA ARG A 137 19.72 -1.06 -1.03
C ARG A 137 18.51 -1.13 -1.98
N PRO A 138 17.65 -0.10 -2.01
CA PRO A 138 16.62 0.00 -3.04
C PRO A 138 17.22 0.07 -4.45
N ASN A 139 16.63 -0.66 -5.40
CA ASN A 139 17.03 -0.70 -6.80
C ASN A 139 15.79 -0.95 -7.68
N PRO A 140 14.88 0.05 -7.83
CA PRO A 140 13.63 -0.15 -8.55
C PRO A 140 13.89 -0.47 -10.02
N GLN A 141 13.11 -1.41 -10.55
CA GLN A 141 13.19 -1.84 -11.95
C GLN A 141 11.94 -1.45 -12.76
N ASN A 142 11.16 -0.51 -12.25
CA ASN A 142 9.97 0.03 -12.91
C ASN A 142 9.73 1.50 -12.50
N SER A 143 8.97 2.22 -13.31
CA SER A 143 8.68 3.65 -13.13
C SER A 143 7.98 3.96 -11.81
N TYR A 144 7.02 3.12 -11.40
CA TYR A 144 6.30 3.27 -10.14
C TYR A 144 7.22 3.16 -8.91
N GLY A 145 8.05 2.12 -8.87
CA GLY A 145 9.02 1.92 -7.79
C GLY A 145 10.03 3.07 -7.70
N SER A 146 10.49 3.57 -8.86
CA SER A 146 11.38 4.73 -8.94
C SER A 146 10.72 5.99 -8.36
N GLN A 147 9.47 6.26 -8.72
CA GLN A 147 8.71 7.41 -8.22
C GLN A 147 8.48 7.30 -6.70
N LYS A 148 8.14 6.11 -6.19
CA LYS A 148 8.00 5.87 -4.75
C LYS A 148 9.31 6.11 -4.00
N LEU A 149 10.45 5.60 -4.51
CA LEU A 149 11.75 5.80 -3.90
C LEU A 149 12.20 7.27 -3.90
N MET A 150 11.94 8.01 -4.98
CA MET A 150 12.21 9.47 -5.02
C MET A 150 11.43 10.21 -3.94
N LEU A 151 10.15 9.86 -3.73
CA LEU A 151 9.34 10.45 -2.66
C LEU A 151 9.81 10.02 -1.27
N GLU A 152 10.21 8.76 -1.06
CA GLU A 152 10.83 8.35 0.21
C GLU A 152 12.01 9.23 0.57
N THR A 153 12.90 9.48 -0.41
CA THR A 153 14.09 10.30 -0.23
C THR A 153 13.73 11.76 0.07
N PHE A 154 12.79 12.32 -0.66
CA PHE A 154 12.31 13.68 -0.45
C PHE A 154 11.67 13.87 0.93
N TYR A 155 10.77 12.98 1.35
CA TYR A 155 10.13 13.03 2.65
C TYR A 155 11.11 12.78 3.81
N ALA A 156 12.09 11.89 3.60
CA ALA A 156 13.16 11.70 4.57
C ALA A 156 14.02 12.96 4.76
N ASP A 157 14.27 13.76 3.72
CA ASP A 157 14.97 15.03 3.85
C ASP A 157 14.14 16.09 4.59
N LEU A 158 12.83 16.17 4.34
CA LEU A 158 11.94 17.05 5.10
C LEU A 158 11.94 16.68 6.59
N ALA A 159 11.88 15.40 6.91
CA ALA A 159 11.93 14.92 8.29
C ALA A 159 13.30 15.19 8.95
N ARG A 160 14.42 14.95 8.25
CA ARG A 160 15.77 15.25 8.73
C ARG A 160 15.97 16.74 9.04
N ARG A 161 15.25 17.61 8.33
CA ARG A 161 15.27 19.08 8.53
C ARG A 161 14.31 19.56 9.62
N ASP A 162 13.61 18.64 10.29
CA ASP A 162 12.53 18.98 11.23
C ASP A 162 11.43 19.86 10.61
N ALA A 163 11.26 19.77 9.28
CA ALA A 163 10.21 20.49 8.57
C ALA A 163 8.86 19.75 8.62
N LEU A 164 8.88 18.41 8.76
CA LEU A 164 7.70 17.57 8.76
C LEU A 164 7.97 16.25 9.49
N SER A 165 7.06 15.77 10.33
CA SER A 165 7.08 14.39 10.83
C SER A 165 6.60 13.43 9.74
N VAL A 166 7.35 12.35 9.48
CA VAL A 166 7.03 11.40 8.39
C VAL A 166 7.12 9.95 8.86
N ARG A 167 6.14 9.14 8.45
CA ARG A 167 6.18 7.67 8.55
C ARG A 167 6.01 7.09 7.16
N THR A 168 7.07 6.57 6.60
CA THR A 168 7.04 5.89 5.30
C THR A 168 6.97 4.39 5.51
N LEU A 169 5.89 3.74 5.01
CA LEU A 169 5.71 2.30 5.05
C LEU A 169 5.77 1.72 3.64
N ARG A 170 6.65 0.75 3.44
CA ARG A 170 6.74 -0.04 2.21
C ARG A 170 5.79 -1.22 2.33
N LEU A 171 4.64 -1.10 1.67
CA LEU A 171 3.62 -2.14 1.67
C LEU A 171 4.06 -3.29 0.75
N MET A 172 3.75 -4.52 1.15
CA MET A 172 3.81 -5.68 0.27
C MET A 172 2.64 -5.62 -0.73
N THR A 173 2.56 -6.56 -1.65
CA THR A 173 1.40 -6.62 -2.55
C THR A 173 0.13 -6.85 -1.74
N VAL A 174 -0.81 -5.91 -1.80
CA VAL A 174 -2.07 -6.03 -1.05
C VAL A 174 -3.01 -6.97 -1.79
N SER A 175 -3.42 -8.06 -1.14
CA SER A 175 -4.33 -9.10 -1.65
C SER A 175 -5.15 -9.69 -0.48
N VAL A 176 -6.47 -9.92 -0.64
CA VAL A 176 -7.33 -9.89 -1.83
C VAL A 176 -7.99 -8.52 -1.95
N ARG A 177 -7.81 -7.86 -3.08
CA ARG A 177 -8.46 -6.58 -3.36
C ARG A 177 -9.85 -6.81 -3.97
N PRO A 178 -10.92 -6.14 -3.47
CA PRO A 178 -12.24 -6.17 -4.08
C PRO A 178 -12.27 -5.38 -5.40
N GLY A 179 -13.40 -5.41 -6.07
CA GLY A 179 -13.66 -4.64 -7.28
C GLY A 179 -13.14 -5.31 -8.56
N LYS A 180 -13.07 -4.53 -9.64
CA LYS A 180 -12.66 -5.03 -10.95
C LYS A 180 -11.13 -5.19 -11.04
N PRO A 181 -10.62 -6.12 -11.88
CA PRO A 181 -9.21 -6.19 -12.20
C PRO A 181 -8.67 -4.84 -12.67
N ASN A 182 -7.46 -4.50 -12.24
CA ASN A 182 -6.73 -3.34 -12.73
C ASN A 182 -5.50 -3.78 -13.57
N GLN A 183 -4.82 -2.82 -14.19
CA GLN A 183 -3.66 -3.08 -15.05
C GLN A 183 -2.35 -3.39 -14.29
N ALA A 184 -2.40 -3.59 -12.96
CA ALA A 184 -1.20 -3.98 -12.22
C ALA A 184 -0.83 -5.44 -12.55
N ALA A 185 0.46 -5.71 -12.80
CA ALA A 185 0.96 -7.08 -13.02
C ALA A 185 0.63 -8.00 -11.84
N SER A 186 0.51 -7.48 -10.62
CA SER A 186 0.05 -8.20 -9.42
C SER A 186 -1.47 -8.45 -9.37
N GLY A 187 -2.24 -7.98 -10.36
CA GLY A 187 -3.70 -8.08 -10.36
C GLY A 187 -4.22 -9.51 -10.25
N PHE A 188 -3.51 -10.47 -10.86
CA PHE A 188 -3.87 -11.88 -10.83
C PHE A 188 -3.82 -12.49 -9.41
N LEU A 189 -2.98 -11.98 -8.50
CA LEU A 189 -2.90 -12.46 -7.11
C LEU A 189 -4.22 -12.24 -6.34
N SER A 190 -4.92 -11.16 -6.63
CA SER A 190 -6.29 -10.98 -6.12
C SER A 190 -7.31 -11.72 -7.00
N GLY A 191 -7.10 -11.73 -8.31
CA GLY A 191 -7.99 -12.37 -9.29
C GLY A 191 -8.18 -13.85 -9.04
N MET A 192 -7.09 -14.60 -8.81
CA MET A 192 -7.16 -16.04 -8.58
C MET A 192 -7.97 -16.46 -7.34
N ILE A 193 -8.28 -15.52 -6.45
CA ILE A 193 -9.14 -15.73 -5.29
C ILE A 193 -10.53 -15.10 -5.51
N ARG A 194 -10.57 -13.83 -5.88
CA ARG A 194 -11.78 -13.01 -6.00
C ARG A 194 -12.76 -13.55 -7.04
N GLU A 195 -12.25 -13.87 -8.26
CA GLU A 195 -13.07 -14.33 -9.36
C GLU A 195 -13.69 -15.71 -9.08
N PRO A 196 -12.94 -16.75 -8.68
CA PRO A 196 -13.53 -18.05 -8.35
C PRO A 196 -14.56 -17.96 -7.21
N LEU A 197 -14.28 -17.18 -6.17
CA LEU A 197 -15.25 -16.92 -5.11
C LEU A 197 -16.52 -16.20 -5.60
N SER A 198 -16.47 -15.57 -6.79
CA SER A 198 -17.63 -14.95 -7.46
C SER A 198 -18.21 -15.83 -8.57
N GLY A 199 -17.76 -17.06 -8.73
CA GLY A 199 -18.18 -17.96 -9.80
C GLY A 199 -17.61 -17.60 -11.18
N LEU A 200 -16.55 -16.83 -11.27
CA LEU A 200 -15.91 -16.38 -12.50
C LEU A 200 -14.56 -17.07 -12.69
N ALA A 201 -14.20 -17.30 -13.97
CA ALA A 201 -12.90 -17.84 -14.29
C ALA A 201 -11.77 -16.81 -14.08
N SER A 202 -10.58 -17.29 -13.70
CA SER A 202 -9.38 -16.49 -13.57
C SER A 202 -8.15 -17.24 -14.09
N ASN A 203 -7.21 -16.51 -14.69
CA ASN A 203 -5.94 -17.10 -15.13
C ASN A 203 -4.83 -16.84 -14.09
N VAL A 204 -4.02 -17.87 -13.86
CA VAL A 204 -2.79 -17.83 -13.08
C VAL A 204 -1.62 -17.84 -14.08
N PRO A 205 -0.99 -16.68 -14.35
CA PRO A 205 -0.06 -16.53 -15.46
C PRO A 205 1.39 -16.91 -15.14
N VAL A 206 1.66 -17.40 -13.92
CA VAL A 206 3.00 -17.73 -13.43
C VAL A 206 3.05 -19.18 -12.88
N PRO A 207 4.24 -19.79 -12.70
CA PRO A 207 4.38 -21.08 -12.03
C PRO A 207 3.80 -21.11 -10.63
N LEU A 208 3.32 -22.28 -10.20
CA LEU A 208 2.72 -22.45 -8.87
C LEU A 208 3.75 -22.34 -7.72
N ASP A 209 5.01 -22.58 -7.97
CA ASP A 209 6.11 -22.44 -7.03
C ASP A 209 6.62 -21.00 -6.89
N THR A 210 6.14 -20.07 -7.74
CA THR A 210 6.48 -18.64 -7.66
C THR A 210 6.15 -18.08 -6.27
N GLN A 211 7.16 -17.49 -5.62
CA GLN A 211 7.03 -16.92 -4.29
C GLN A 211 6.64 -15.43 -4.38
N VAL A 212 5.75 -14.98 -3.52
CA VAL A 212 5.29 -13.58 -3.42
C VAL A 212 5.25 -13.10 -1.98
N ALA A 213 5.38 -11.79 -1.79
CA ALA A 213 5.17 -11.14 -0.49
C ALA A 213 3.82 -10.39 -0.52
N LEU A 214 2.95 -10.69 0.45
CA LEU A 214 1.60 -10.16 0.52
C LEU A 214 1.32 -9.48 1.87
N ASN A 215 0.53 -8.42 1.84
CA ASN A 215 -0.25 -7.95 2.98
C ASN A 215 -1.73 -8.20 2.72
N SER A 216 -2.49 -8.59 3.74
CA SER A 216 -3.94 -8.45 3.66
C SER A 216 -4.33 -6.96 3.64
N PRO A 217 -5.52 -6.60 3.14
CA PRO A 217 -6.03 -5.24 3.26
C PRO A 217 -6.06 -4.73 4.70
N GLU A 218 -6.46 -5.58 5.62
CA GLU A 218 -6.53 -5.29 7.05
C GLU A 218 -5.14 -5.01 7.61
N GLN A 219 -4.17 -5.87 7.32
CA GLN A 219 -2.79 -5.69 7.77
C GLN A 219 -2.17 -4.40 7.23
N ALA A 220 -2.46 -4.03 5.98
CA ALA A 220 -1.99 -2.77 5.41
C ALA A 220 -2.61 -1.57 6.13
N VAL A 221 -3.92 -1.60 6.40
CA VAL A 221 -4.64 -0.55 7.15
C VAL A 221 -4.14 -0.44 8.57
N ASP A 222 -4.05 -1.56 9.29
CA ASP A 222 -3.57 -1.60 10.67
C ASP A 222 -2.12 -1.10 10.78
N GLY A 223 -1.29 -1.43 9.78
CA GLY A 223 0.08 -0.93 9.68
C GLY A 223 0.14 0.59 9.55
N LEU A 224 -0.70 1.18 8.67
CA LEU A 224 -0.77 2.63 8.48
C LEU A 224 -1.26 3.34 9.77
N ILE A 225 -2.31 2.83 10.41
CA ILE A 225 -2.87 3.39 11.64
C ILE A 225 -1.88 3.24 12.80
N SER A 226 -1.26 2.07 12.97
CA SER A 226 -0.27 1.85 14.02
C SER A 226 0.94 2.78 13.89
N ALA A 227 1.37 3.08 12.66
CA ALA A 227 2.47 4.00 12.40
C ALA A 227 2.18 5.44 12.89
N MET A 228 0.91 5.86 12.89
CA MET A 228 0.51 7.18 13.43
C MET A 228 0.81 7.30 14.92
N GLY A 229 0.63 6.20 15.67
CA GLY A 229 0.80 6.18 17.12
C GLY A 229 2.25 6.19 17.60
N ILE A 230 3.21 5.81 16.75
CA ILE A 230 4.61 5.72 17.13
C ILE A 230 5.22 7.12 17.20
N SER A 231 5.83 7.48 18.34
CA SER A 231 6.48 8.79 18.50
C SER A 231 7.69 8.96 17.58
N ASP A 232 8.06 10.20 17.24
CA ASP A 232 9.24 10.53 16.44
C ASP A 232 10.51 9.93 17.02
N GLN A 233 10.64 9.97 18.34
CA GLN A 233 11.77 9.38 19.05
C GLN A 233 11.83 7.86 18.86
N ALA A 234 10.71 7.16 18.97
CA ALA A 234 10.64 5.71 18.79
C ALA A 234 10.80 5.31 17.31
N TRP A 235 10.21 6.09 16.39
CA TRP A 235 10.38 5.88 14.95
C TRP A 235 11.84 5.97 14.52
N GLY A 236 12.56 6.95 15.05
CA GLY A 236 14.00 7.13 14.88
C GLY A 236 14.37 7.64 13.49
N THR A 237 14.91 6.78 12.64
CA THR A 237 15.32 7.19 11.28
C THR A 237 14.11 7.49 10.38
N PRO A 238 14.15 8.55 9.54
CA PRO A 238 13.08 8.86 8.58
C PRO A 238 13.03 7.93 7.38
N LEU A 239 13.91 6.93 7.30
CA LEU A 239 13.93 5.97 6.19
C LEU A 239 12.65 5.12 6.17
N GLY A 240 12.26 4.67 4.97
CA GLY A 240 11.12 3.79 4.79
C GLY A 240 11.25 2.48 5.57
N LEU A 241 10.13 1.99 6.09
CA LEU A 241 9.99 0.77 6.87
C LEU A 241 9.33 -0.32 6.02
N ASN A 242 9.95 -1.49 5.90
CA ASN A 242 9.30 -2.65 5.29
C ASN A 242 8.20 -3.17 6.24
N LEU A 243 6.93 -3.00 5.84
CA LEU A 243 5.82 -3.54 6.63
C LEU A 243 5.86 -5.08 6.54
N PRO A 244 5.92 -5.82 7.66
CA PRO A 244 5.93 -7.27 7.61
C PRO A 244 4.73 -7.82 6.83
N GLY A 245 4.96 -8.83 6.01
CA GLY A 245 3.93 -9.47 5.20
C GLY A 245 4.06 -10.99 5.23
N MET A 246 3.12 -11.66 4.60
CA MET A 246 3.14 -13.10 4.39
C MET A 246 4.04 -13.42 3.19
N ARG A 247 4.89 -14.44 3.31
CA ARG A 247 5.57 -15.05 2.17
C ARG A 247 4.79 -16.30 1.78
N LEU A 248 4.38 -16.39 0.52
CA LEU A 248 3.54 -17.48 0.02
C LEU A 248 3.95 -17.85 -1.41
N SER A 249 3.87 -19.14 -1.74
CA SER A 249 3.82 -19.60 -3.12
C SER A 249 2.41 -19.42 -3.70
N ILE A 250 2.32 -19.38 -5.02
CA ILE A 250 1.03 -19.40 -5.72
C ILE A 250 0.27 -20.69 -5.42
N GLN A 251 0.99 -21.81 -5.20
CA GLN A 251 0.40 -23.07 -4.76
C GLN A 251 -0.32 -22.92 -3.41
N GLU A 252 0.33 -22.30 -2.41
CA GLU A 252 -0.28 -22.08 -1.09
C GLU A 252 -1.50 -21.16 -1.19
N MET A 253 -1.47 -20.15 -2.08
CA MET A 253 -2.66 -19.31 -2.33
C MET A 253 -3.81 -20.13 -2.94
N ARG A 254 -3.52 -21.03 -3.87
CA ARG A 254 -4.49 -21.96 -4.48
C ARG A 254 -5.09 -22.89 -3.41
N ASP A 255 -4.25 -23.46 -2.55
CA ASP A 255 -4.68 -24.39 -1.52
C ASP A 255 -5.58 -23.69 -0.48
N ALA A 256 -5.30 -22.42 -0.15
CA ALA A 256 -6.17 -21.60 0.70
C ALA A 256 -7.54 -21.32 0.05
N LEU A 257 -7.60 -21.15 -1.28
CA LEU A 257 -8.86 -21.04 -2.01
C LEU A 257 -9.64 -22.36 -1.92
N GLU A 258 -8.98 -23.49 -2.14
CA GLU A 258 -9.60 -24.83 -2.05
C GLU A 258 -10.14 -25.10 -0.65
N ALA A 259 -9.35 -24.82 0.38
CA ALA A 259 -9.75 -25.00 1.78
C ALA A 259 -10.98 -24.18 2.16
N THR A 260 -11.13 -22.99 1.56
CA THR A 260 -12.24 -22.08 1.89
C THR A 260 -13.49 -22.34 1.05
N ALA A 261 -13.34 -22.57 -0.26
CA ALA A 261 -14.45 -22.63 -1.22
C ALA A 261 -14.69 -24.03 -1.81
N GLY A 262 -13.86 -24.99 -1.43
CA GLY A 262 -13.90 -26.37 -1.93
C GLY A 262 -13.28 -26.55 -3.32
N PRO A 263 -13.10 -27.80 -3.77
CA PRO A 263 -12.38 -28.13 -5.00
C PRO A 263 -12.99 -27.55 -6.27
N LYS A 264 -14.31 -27.33 -6.31
CA LYS A 264 -15.00 -26.73 -7.46
C LYS A 264 -14.54 -25.30 -7.77
N ALA A 265 -14.02 -24.56 -6.79
CA ALA A 265 -13.46 -23.24 -7.03
C ALA A 265 -12.18 -23.31 -7.88
N LEU A 266 -11.45 -24.41 -7.79
CA LEU A 266 -10.24 -24.63 -8.60
C LEU A 266 -10.55 -24.88 -10.09
N ASP A 267 -11.74 -25.40 -10.43
CA ASP A 267 -12.16 -25.61 -11.80
C ASP A 267 -12.29 -24.28 -12.58
N LEU A 268 -12.39 -23.17 -11.87
CA LEU A 268 -12.44 -21.82 -12.42
C LEU A 268 -11.05 -21.21 -12.64
N LEU A 269 -9.96 -21.86 -12.20
CA LEU A 269 -8.60 -21.41 -12.45
C LEU A 269 -8.06 -22.03 -13.75
N THR A 270 -7.45 -21.18 -14.57
CA THR A 270 -6.65 -21.61 -15.72
C THR A 270 -5.19 -21.27 -15.50
N TYR A 271 -4.28 -21.98 -16.17
CA TYR A 271 -2.83 -21.87 -15.94
C TYR A 271 -2.10 -21.57 -17.25
N HIS A 272 -2.55 -20.53 -17.94
CA HIS A 272 -1.89 -20.06 -19.17
C HIS A 272 -0.79 -19.07 -18.77
N ARG A 273 0.47 -19.52 -18.92
CA ARG A 273 1.65 -18.72 -18.59
C ARG A 273 1.76 -17.49 -19.48
N ASP A 274 2.11 -16.34 -18.86
CA ASP A 274 2.44 -15.11 -19.54
C ASP A 274 3.90 -14.75 -19.24
N PRO A 275 4.82 -14.89 -20.21
CA PRO A 275 6.24 -14.66 -20.01
C PRO A 275 6.56 -13.24 -19.54
N MET A 276 5.75 -12.22 -19.90
CA MET A 276 5.95 -10.85 -19.47
C MET A 276 5.59 -10.69 -18.00
N ILE A 277 4.43 -11.18 -17.56
CA ILE A 277 4.02 -11.16 -16.15
C ILE A 277 4.99 -11.97 -15.31
N GLU A 278 5.40 -13.12 -15.79
CA GLU A 278 6.35 -14.01 -15.13
C GLU A 278 7.71 -13.31 -14.88
N ALA A 279 8.25 -12.63 -15.90
CA ALA A 279 9.50 -11.87 -15.76
C ALA A 279 9.36 -10.71 -14.77
N ILE A 280 8.24 -10.00 -14.77
CA ILE A 280 7.97 -8.92 -13.82
C ILE A 280 7.90 -9.45 -12.38
N VAL A 281 7.15 -10.53 -12.15
CA VAL A 281 6.95 -11.11 -10.81
C VAL A 281 8.24 -11.74 -10.28
N ALA A 282 9.03 -12.39 -11.13
CA ALA A 282 10.33 -12.94 -10.77
C ALA A 282 11.34 -11.87 -10.31
N GLY A 283 11.15 -10.62 -10.74
CA GLY A 283 11.96 -9.49 -10.29
C GLY A 283 11.55 -8.91 -8.92
N TRP A 284 10.47 -9.39 -8.30
CA TRP A 284 10.01 -8.88 -7.00
C TRP A 284 10.59 -9.67 -5.83
N PRO A 285 10.95 -8.99 -4.73
CA PRO A 285 11.32 -9.69 -3.51
C PRO A 285 10.09 -10.38 -2.89
N SER A 286 10.30 -11.60 -2.42
CA SER A 286 9.27 -12.38 -1.75
C SER A 286 9.55 -12.63 -0.26
N HIS A 287 10.79 -12.41 0.19
CA HIS A 287 11.19 -12.64 1.57
C HIS A 287 11.73 -11.36 2.19
N PHE A 288 11.10 -10.94 3.29
CA PHE A 288 11.46 -9.73 4.02
C PHE A 288 11.71 -10.03 5.49
N GLU A 289 12.81 -9.49 6.03
CA GLU A 289 13.11 -9.47 7.45
C GLU A 289 13.41 -8.03 7.87
N SER A 290 12.60 -7.46 8.77
CA SER A 290 12.79 -6.12 9.29
C SER A 290 12.90 -6.15 10.81
N ALA A 291 14.13 -6.05 11.31
CA ALA A 291 14.40 -5.92 12.74
C ALA A 291 13.80 -4.62 13.29
N ARG A 292 13.80 -3.55 12.48
CA ARG A 292 13.19 -2.26 12.83
C ARG A 292 11.68 -2.39 12.98
N ALA A 293 10.99 -3.00 12.02
CA ALA A 293 9.54 -3.22 12.12
C ALA A 293 9.20 -4.04 13.38
N SER A 294 9.98 -5.07 13.65
CA SER A 294 9.80 -5.92 14.84
C SER A 294 9.95 -5.14 16.15
N ARG A 295 10.95 -4.24 16.26
CA ARG A 295 11.12 -3.39 17.46
C ARG A 295 9.97 -2.39 17.62
N LEU A 296 9.42 -1.89 16.53
CA LEU A 296 8.28 -0.97 16.52
C LEU A 296 6.92 -1.67 16.71
N GLY A 297 6.90 -2.99 16.91
CA GLY A 297 5.69 -3.73 17.21
C GLY A 297 4.94 -4.27 15.98
N PHE A 298 5.39 -4.00 14.78
CA PHE A 298 4.76 -4.54 13.57
C PHE A 298 4.99 -6.05 13.46
N ARG A 299 3.95 -6.79 13.11
CA ARG A 299 3.97 -8.25 12.94
C ARG A 299 3.10 -8.64 11.76
N SER A 300 3.40 -9.80 11.17
CA SER A 300 2.53 -10.51 10.25
C SER A 300 2.23 -11.88 10.86
N THR A 301 1.06 -12.05 11.43
CA THR A 301 0.65 -13.28 12.13
C THR A 301 -0.57 -13.93 11.50
N GLU A 302 -1.14 -13.31 10.48
CA GLU A 302 -2.33 -13.79 9.79
C GLU A 302 -1.97 -14.88 8.79
N SER A 303 -2.81 -15.93 8.67
CA SER A 303 -2.72 -16.89 7.58
C SER A 303 -3.47 -16.41 6.34
N PHE A 304 -3.02 -16.82 5.16
CA PHE A 304 -3.72 -16.44 3.93
C PHE A 304 -5.12 -17.08 3.81
N GLU A 305 -5.32 -18.24 4.41
CA GLU A 305 -6.67 -18.85 4.55
C GLU A 305 -7.63 -17.92 5.29
N ALA A 306 -7.20 -17.30 6.39
CA ALA A 306 -8.02 -16.34 7.12
C ALA A 306 -8.37 -15.11 6.26
N VAL A 307 -7.45 -14.67 5.41
CA VAL A 307 -7.68 -13.58 4.45
C VAL A 307 -8.76 -13.99 3.42
N VAL A 308 -8.67 -15.20 2.86
CA VAL A 308 -9.64 -15.72 1.89
C VAL A 308 -11.02 -15.87 2.52
N GLN A 309 -11.11 -16.45 3.73
CA GLN A 309 -12.36 -16.59 4.49
C GLN A 309 -13.02 -15.26 4.77
N ARG A 310 -12.25 -14.26 5.22
CA ARG A 310 -12.76 -12.91 5.48
C ARG A 310 -13.26 -12.25 4.19
N PHE A 311 -12.53 -12.41 3.09
CA PHE A 311 -12.96 -11.89 1.80
C PHE A 311 -14.27 -12.54 1.33
N GLN A 312 -14.44 -13.86 1.53
CA GLN A 312 -15.68 -14.57 1.21
C GLN A 312 -16.87 -14.06 2.01
N THR A 313 -16.70 -13.79 3.30
CA THR A 313 -17.78 -13.33 4.20
C THR A 313 -18.11 -11.84 4.06
N SER A 314 -17.24 -11.05 3.45
CA SER A 314 -17.43 -9.60 3.22
C SER A 314 -18.16 -9.26 1.92
N LYS A 315 -18.57 -10.28 1.14
CA LYS A 315 -19.40 -10.15 -0.06
C LYS A 315 -20.87 -10.12 0.31
#